data_39dd0726c9b4f727c166fd77223c963d
#
_entry.id   39dd0726c9b4f727c166fd77223c963d
#
_cell.length_a   1.000
_cell.length_b   1.000
_cell.length_c   1.000
_cell.angle_alpha   90.00
_cell.angle_beta   90.00
_cell.angle_gamma   90.00
#
_symmetry.space_group_name_H-M   'P 1'
#
loop_
_entity.id
_entity.type
_entity.pdbx_description
1 polymer ?
#
loop_
_entity_poly.entity_id
_entity_poly.type
_entity_poly.pdbx_seq_one_letter_code
_entity_poly.pdbx_strand_id
1 'polypeptide(L)'
;MAEEYTRIILENAEGQEMAFLPVLTLALDGKEYIVLQPDRPGGKDELAIFGFHAGPNDEMIFDDIEDDAEYQEVAKEAEGILNGEIGRAHV
;
A
#
# COMPACT_ATOMS: atom_id res chain seq x y z
N MET A 1 -0.23 4.20 24.05
CA MET A 1 -0.33 3.92 23.56
C MET A 1 0.09 3.57 22.72
N ALA A 2 0.14 3.20 22.46
CA ALA A 2 0.71 2.52 21.81
C ALA A 2 0.47 2.40 20.52
N GLU A 3 0.15 3.10 19.84
CA GLU A 3 0.02 2.94 18.66
C GLU A 3 1.17 3.14 17.99
N GLU A 4 2.01 2.26 17.72
CA GLU A 4 3.12 2.37 17.03
C GLU A 4 2.90 2.02 15.69
N TYR A 5 2.83 2.84 14.70
CA TYR A 5 2.72 2.50 13.32
C TYR A 5 4.06 2.22 12.78
N THR A 6 4.19 1.17 12.00
CA THR A 6 5.43 0.85 11.34
C THR A 6 5.54 1.78 10.16
N ARG A 7 6.49 2.69 10.22
CA ARG A 7 6.72 3.59 9.13
C ARG A 7 7.60 2.92 8.11
N ILE A 8 7.24 3.02 6.85
CA ILE A 8 7.95 2.37 5.77
C ILE A 8 8.73 3.45 5.02
N ILE A 9 10.03 3.26 4.90
CA ILE A 9 10.89 4.21 4.22
C ILE A 9 11.26 3.66 2.87
N LEU A 10 10.90 4.37 1.82
CA LEU A 10 11.24 3.97 0.46
C LEU A 10 12.13 5.03 -0.15
N GLU A 11 13.03 4.57 -1.01
CA GLU A 11 13.95 5.48 -1.66
C GLU A 11 13.58 5.55 -3.12
N ASN A 12 13.47 6.74 -3.66
CA ASN A 12 13.11 6.86 -5.07
C ASN A 12 14.36 6.80 -5.92
N ALA A 13 14.19 6.95 -7.24
CA ALA A 13 15.31 6.82 -8.16
C ALA A 13 16.38 7.86 -7.96
N GLU A 14 16.03 8.96 -7.32
CA GLU A 14 17.01 9.99 -7.09
C GLU A 14 17.68 9.87 -5.74
N GLY A 15 17.43 8.78 -5.04
CA GLY A 15 18.06 8.58 -3.76
C GLY A 15 17.37 9.27 -2.60
N GLN A 16 16.22 9.87 -2.83
CA GLN A 16 15.52 10.54 -1.75
C GLN A 16 14.66 9.56 -1.00
N GLU A 17 14.67 9.67 0.29
CA GLU A 17 13.89 8.78 1.13
C GLU A 17 12.55 9.40 1.43
N MET A 18 11.50 8.60 1.35
CA MET A 18 10.17 9.06 1.65
C MET A 18 9.54 8.11 2.64
N ALA A 19 8.85 8.66 3.62
CA ALA A 19 8.20 7.86 4.64
C ALA A 19 6.75 7.64 4.28
N PHE A 20 6.27 6.43 4.49
CA PHE A 20 4.91 6.07 4.18
C PHE A 20 4.30 5.32 5.36
N LEU A 21 3.00 5.32 5.41
CA LEU A 21 2.26 4.54 6.40
C LEU A 21 1.41 3.52 5.68
N PRO A 22 1.34 2.31 6.19
CA PRO A 22 0.54 1.28 5.53
C PRO A 22 -0.95 1.55 5.74
N VAL A 23 -1.72 1.39 4.68
CA VAL A 23 -3.15 1.59 4.74
C VAL A 23 -3.85 0.24 4.77
N LEU A 24 -3.54 -0.62 3.83
CA LEU A 24 -4.11 -1.94 3.81
C LEU A 24 -3.27 -2.86 2.93
N THR A 25 -3.45 -4.14 3.10
CA THR A 25 -2.84 -5.12 2.22
C THR A 25 -3.94 -5.96 1.63
N LEU A 26 -3.71 -6.49 0.45
CA LEU A 26 -4.68 -7.34 -0.20
C LEU A 26 -3.95 -8.34 -1.09
N ALA A 27 -4.67 -9.36 -1.50
CA ALA A 27 -4.10 -10.38 -2.35
C ALA A 27 -5.01 -10.60 -3.54
N LEU A 28 -4.41 -10.68 -4.72
CA LEU A 28 -5.13 -10.95 -5.94
C LEU A 28 -4.32 -11.93 -6.76
N ASP A 29 -4.99 -12.99 -7.22
CA ASP A 29 -4.33 -13.96 -8.09
C ASP A 29 -3.02 -14.50 -7.53
N GLY A 30 -2.99 -14.69 -6.24
CA GLY A 30 -1.80 -15.25 -5.60
C GLY A 30 -0.69 -14.29 -5.34
N LYS A 31 -0.88 -13.03 -5.66
CA LYS A 31 0.11 -12.02 -5.38
C LYS A 31 -0.38 -11.10 -4.29
N GLU A 32 0.55 -10.53 -3.55
CA GLU A 32 0.20 -9.64 -2.47
C GLU A 32 0.54 -8.20 -2.82
N TYR A 33 -0.30 -7.31 -2.39
CA TYR A 33 -0.13 -5.89 -2.68
C TYR A 33 -0.36 -5.10 -1.40
N ILE A 34 0.21 -3.91 -1.35
CA ILE A 34 0.06 -3.05 -0.19
C ILE A 34 -0.24 -1.64 -0.67
N VAL A 35 -1.15 -0.98 0.02
CA VAL A 35 -1.47 0.41 -0.26
C VAL A 35 -0.82 1.24 0.83
N LEU A 36 -0.07 2.23 0.43
CA LEU A 36 0.65 3.08 1.35
C LEU A 36 0.21 4.52 1.16
N GLN A 37 0.31 5.30 2.23
CA GLN A 37 0.03 6.72 2.11
C GLN A 37 1.26 7.47 2.60
N PRO A 38 1.63 8.57 1.93
CA PRO A 38 2.77 9.34 2.39
C PRO A 38 2.54 9.88 3.79
N ASP A 39 3.59 9.86 4.61
CA ASP A 39 3.47 10.31 5.98
C ASP A 39 3.69 11.81 6.00
N ARG A 40 2.68 12.54 5.57
CA ARG A 40 2.75 13.99 5.54
C ARG A 40 1.33 14.52 5.45
N PRO A 41 1.12 15.82 5.70
CA PRO A 41 -0.24 16.38 5.58
C PRO A 41 -0.79 16.17 4.17
N GLY A 42 -2.03 15.76 4.08
CA GLY A 42 -2.62 15.50 2.78
C GLY A 42 -2.25 14.17 2.19
N GLY A 43 -1.46 13.38 2.88
CA GLY A 43 -0.99 12.13 2.30
C GLY A 43 -2.09 11.14 2.05
N LYS A 44 -3.18 11.21 2.81
CA LYS A 44 -4.23 10.24 2.61
C LYS A 44 -4.92 10.41 1.27
N ASP A 45 -4.68 11.51 0.57
CA ASP A 45 -5.22 11.69 -0.74
C ASP A 45 -4.23 11.27 -1.81
N GLU A 46 -3.07 10.77 -1.44
CA GLU A 46 -2.05 10.40 -2.39
C GLU A 46 -1.63 8.97 -2.19
N LEU A 47 -2.54 8.05 -2.24
CA LEU A 47 -2.22 6.66 -1.97
C LEU A 47 -1.35 6.09 -3.09
N ALA A 48 -0.44 5.23 -2.71
CA ALA A 48 0.42 4.53 -3.65
C ALA A 48 0.25 3.04 -3.45
N ILE A 49 0.31 2.29 -4.53
CA ILE A 49 0.10 0.86 -4.49
C ILE A 49 1.36 0.15 -4.98
N PHE A 50 1.81 -0.82 -4.21
CA PHE A 50 2.98 -1.60 -4.58
C PHE A 50 2.67 -3.07 -4.40
N GLY A 51 3.33 -3.91 -5.17
CA GLY A 51 3.35 -5.32 -4.86
C GLY A 51 4.39 -5.53 -3.77
N PHE A 52 4.26 -6.60 -3.00
CA PHE A 52 5.29 -6.85 -2.02
C PHE A 52 5.39 -8.35 -1.76
N HIS A 53 6.55 -8.76 -1.31
CA HIS A 53 6.79 -10.15 -0.97
C HIS A 53 7.89 -10.21 0.06
N ALA A 54 7.97 -11.33 0.73
CA ALA A 54 8.99 -11.50 1.75
C ALA A 54 10.30 -11.91 1.10
N GLY A 55 11.35 -11.26 1.49
CA GLY A 55 12.68 -11.63 1.02
C GLY A 55 13.36 -12.51 2.04
N PRO A 56 14.65 -12.76 1.83
CA PRO A 56 15.41 -13.53 2.81
C PRO A 56 15.52 -12.72 4.09
N ASN A 57 15.69 -13.34 5.17
CA ASN A 57 15.89 -12.66 6.46
C ASN A 57 14.66 -11.84 6.87
N ASP A 58 13.47 -12.26 6.42
CA ASP A 58 12.27 -11.58 6.85
C ASP A 58 12.16 -10.17 6.37
N GLU A 59 12.82 -9.85 5.28
CA GLU A 59 12.72 -8.53 4.73
C GLU A 59 11.46 -8.42 3.90
N MET A 60 10.91 -7.23 3.84
CA MET A 60 9.77 -6.97 2.97
C MET A 60 10.29 -6.23 1.75
N ILE A 61 10.04 -6.78 0.59
CA ILE A 61 10.50 -6.19 -0.65
C ILE A 61 9.29 -5.64 -1.39
N PHE A 62 9.36 -4.37 -1.78
CA PHE A 62 8.27 -3.71 -2.46
C PHE A 62 8.60 -3.59 -3.94
N ASP A 63 7.61 -3.93 -4.78
CA ASP A 63 7.82 -3.92 -6.22
C ASP A 63 6.88 -2.95 -6.87
N ASP A 64 7.37 -2.27 -7.91
CA ASP A 64 6.51 -1.41 -8.68
C ASP A 64 5.60 -2.26 -9.53
N ILE A 65 4.38 -1.84 -9.73
CA ILE A 65 3.46 -2.53 -10.59
C ILE A 65 3.56 -1.87 -11.95
N GLU A 66 4.19 -2.57 -12.89
CA GLU A 66 4.44 -1.97 -14.18
C GLU A 66 3.33 -2.20 -15.18
N ASP A 67 2.46 -3.15 -14.94
CA ASP A 67 1.41 -3.45 -15.88
C ASP A 67 0.20 -2.58 -15.52
N ASP A 68 -0.22 -1.72 -16.43
CA ASP A 68 -1.34 -0.83 -16.17
C ASP A 68 -2.61 -1.59 -15.83
N ALA A 69 -2.87 -2.69 -16.48
CA ALA A 69 -4.08 -3.46 -16.21
C ALA A 69 -4.03 -4.03 -14.81
N GLU A 70 -2.88 -4.50 -14.41
CA GLU A 70 -2.71 -5.04 -13.07
C GLU A 70 -2.90 -3.94 -12.04
N TYR A 71 -2.30 -2.79 -12.29
CA TYR A 71 -2.40 -1.68 -11.36
C TYR A 71 -3.85 -1.25 -11.19
N GLN A 72 -4.58 -1.16 -12.29
CA GLN A 72 -5.97 -0.74 -12.21
C GLN A 72 -6.83 -1.75 -11.50
N GLU A 73 -6.53 -3.02 -11.68
CA GLU A 73 -7.29 -4.04 -11.01
C GLU A 73 -7.05 -3.99 -9.51
N VAL A 74 -5.81 -3.82 -9.10
CA VAL A 74 -5.49 -3.73 -7.68
C VAL A 74 -6.11 -2.45 -7.10
N ALA A 75 -6.02 -1.34 -7.82
CA ALA A 75 -6.57 -0.10 -7.33
C ALA A 75 -8.08 -0.20 -7.16
N LYS A 76 -8.75 -0.89 -8.07
CA LYS A 76 -10.17 -1.04 -7.99
C LYS A 76 -10.55 -1.90 -6.79
N GLU A 77 -9.78 -2.96 -6.55
CA GLU A 77 -10.05 -3.79 -5.41
C GLU A 77 -9.79 -3.04 -4.11
N ALA A 78 -8.72 -2.28 -4.05
CA ALA A 78 -8.40 -1.53 -2.85
C ALA A 78 -9.47 -0.49 -2.57
N GLU A 79 -9.93 0.17 -3.63
CA GLU A 79 -10.95 1.17 -3.47
C GLU A 79 -12.23 0.52 -2.99
N GLY A 80 -12.55 -0.66 -3.50
CA GLY A 80 -13.72 -1.38 -3.07
C GLY A 80 -13.65 -1.76 -1.61
N ILE A 81 -12.49 -2.17 -1.15
CA ILE A 81 -12.33 -2.52 0.24
C ILE A 81 -12.52 -1.30 1.12
N LEU A 82 -11.89 -0.20 0.75
CA LEU A 82 -11.98 1.01 1.56
C LEU A 82 -13.42 1.54 1.59
N ASN A 83 -14.07 1.55 0.44
CA ASN A 83 -15.43 2.04 0.40
C ASN A 83 -16.41 1.02 0.95
N GLY A 84 -16.13 -0.23 0.75
CA GLY A 84 -17.00 -1.27 1.22
C GLY A 84 -17.04 -1.34 2.71
N GLU A 85 -15.89 -1.04 3.35
CA GLU A 85 -15.87 -1.03 4.74
C GLU A 85 -16.80 0.01 5.26
N ILE A 86 -16.82 1.18 4.64
CA ILE A 86 -17.70 2.24 5.04
C ILE A 86 -19.13 1.84 4.77
N GLY A 87 -19.38 1.29 3.60
CA GLY A 87 -20.71 0.90 3.26
C GLY A 87 -21.24 -0.23 4.13
N ARG A 88 -20.34 -1.10 4.54
CA ARG A 88 -20.79 -2.21 5.30
C ARG A 88 -21.05 -1.85 6.70
N ALA A 89 -20.46 -0.77 7.15
CA ALA A 89 -20.57 -0.40 8.52
C ALA A 89 -22.01 -0.16 8.93
N HIS A 90 -22.86 0.18 7.98
CA HIS A 90 -24.18 0.44 8.37
C HIS A 90 -25.12 -0.67 8.03
N VAL A 91 -24.66 -1.76 7.65
CA VAL A 91 -25.52 -2.86 7.34
C VAL A 91 -25.90 -3.68 8.54
#